data_82d27b1f52101937e04a959bb9994045
#
_entry.id   82d27b1f52101937e04a959bb9994045
#
_cell.length_a   1.000
_cell.length_b   1.000
_cell.length_c   1.000
_cell.angle_alpha   90.00
_cell.angle_beta   90.00
_cell.angle_gamma   90.00
#
_symmetry.space_group_name_H-M   'P 1'
#
loop_
_entity.id
_entity.type
_entity.pdbx_description
1 polymer ?
#
loop_
_entity_poly.entity_id
_entity_poly.type
_entity_poly.pdbx_seq_one_letter_code
_entity_poly.pdbx_strand_id
1 'polypeptide(L)'
;MLAWDVIALNGYLVLNLIIPFYILYSHFTGREPSKQRYVPFIYLSVAWAVSIHLITAFLFAAPPSRPLWNSPLLGPRFLASAFTAGPAFMILLLGFIRTQTRYPISDIAISKLATVTTVAAQINLVMLFSDLVFEFRFPTHHGLSARYLFFGLGEHDALVPWIRTGIALNVIATVVLMIHP
;
A
#
# COMPACT_ATOMS: atom_id res chain seq x y z
N MET A 1 -14.69 12.41 -10.97
CA MET A 1 -13.64 11.63 -10.26
C MET A 1 -12.75 10.83 -11.20
N LEU A 2 -13.29 10.05 -12.15
CA LEU A 2 -12.46 9.29 -13.13
C LEU A 2 -11.43 10.14 -13.89
N ALA A 3 -11.77 11.38 -14.28
CA ALA A 3 -10.81 12.26 -14.95
C ALA A 3 -9.61 12.62 -14.08
N TRP A 4 -9.81 12.82 -12.78
CA TRP A 4 -8.72 13.10 -11.84
C TRP A 4 -7.82 11.88 -11.64
N ASP A 5 -8.40 10.68 -11.61
CA ASP A 5 -7.65 9.43 -11.53
C ASP A 5 -6.75 9.25 -12.76
N VAL A 6 -7.27 9.48 -13.95
CA VAL A 6 -6.49 9.42 -15.19
C VAL A 6 -5.34 10.44 -15.19
N ILE A 7 -5.58 11.68 -14.76
CA ILE A 7 -4.54 12.71 -14.67
C ILE A 7 -3.46 12.31 -13.66
N ALA A 8 -3.89 11.83 -12.48
CA ALA A 8 -2.98 11.42 -11.43
C ALA A 8 -2.11 10.24 -11.84
N LEU A 9 -2.69 9.19 -12.45
CA LEU A 9 -1.98 8.02 -12.93
C LEU A 9 -0.98 8.37 -14.05
N ASN A 10 -1.39 9.16 -15.03
CA ASN A 10 -0.49 9.56 -16.12
C ASN A 10 0.65 10.46 -15.62
N GLY A 11 0.36 11.41 -14.72
CA GLY A 11 1.40 12.26 -14.12
C GLY A 11 2.42 11.43 -13.32
N TYR A 12 1.96 10.44 -12.56
CA TYR A 12 2.84 9.51 -11.84
C TYR A 12 3.67 8.64 -12.77
N LEU A 13 3.07 8.12 -13.84
CA LEU A 13 3.79 7.35 -14.85
C LEU A 13 4.92 8.18 -15.47
N VAL A 14 4.64 9.43 -15.85
CA VAL A 14 5.64 10.34 -16.42
C VAL A 14 6.80 10.58 -15.44
N LEU A 15 6.51 10.87 -14.17
CA LEU A 15 7.54 11.05 -13.14
C LEU A 15 8.40 9.80 -12.95
N ASN A 16 7.77 8.61 -12.92
CA ASN A 16 8.49 7.34 -12.77
C ASN A 16 9.27 6.91 -14.02
N LEU A 17 9.00 7.48 -15.17
CA LEU A 17 9.80 7.29 -16.38
C LEU A 17 10.96 8.30 -16.45
N ILE A 18 10.73 9.57 -16.16
CA ILE A 18 11.73 10.64 -16.28
C ILE A 18 12.89 10.42 -15.31
N ILE A 19 12.62 10.06 -14.06
CA ILE A 19 13.68 9.93 -13.04
C ILE A 19 14.66 8.80 -13.38
N PRO A 20 14.22 7.54 -13.58
CA PRO A 20 15.14 6.46 -13.95
C PRO A 20 15.82 6.71 -15.29
N PHE A 21 15.08 7.25 -16.27
CA PHE A 21 15.65 7.55 -17.58
C PHE A 21 16.80 8.57 -17.46
N TYR A 22 16.63 9.64 -16.68
CA TYR A 22 17.68 10.62 -16.45
C TYR A 22 18.91 9.98 -15.79
N ILE A 23 18.70 9.13 -14.77
CA ILE A 23 19.80 8.47 -14.06
C ILE A 23 20.53 7.49 -14.99
N LEU A 24 19.81 6.63 -15.69
CA LEU A 24 20.38 5.65 -16.62
C LEU A 24 21.11 6.33 -17.79
N TYR A 25 20.50 7.35 -18.38
CA TYR A 25 21.11 8.14 -19.47
C TYR A 25 22.41 8.81 -19.01
N SER A 26 22.42 9.37 -17.80
CA SER A 26 23.63 9.99 -17.23
C SER A 26 24.75 8.97 -17.10
N HIS A 27 24.45 7.78 -16.56
CA HIS A 27 25.45 6.70 -16.46
C HIS A 27 25.91 6.20 -17.83
N PHE A 28 25.00 6.05 -18.78
CA PHE A 28 25.35 5.63 -20.15
C PHE A 28 26.26 6.63 -20.86
N THR A 29 26.10 7.93 -20.60
CA THR A 29 26.97 8.99 -21.16
C THR A 29 28.24 9.23 -20.34
N GLY A 30 28.53 8.40 -19.36
CA GLY A 30 29.71 8.54 -18.49
C GLY A 30 29.70 9.75 -17.56
N ARG A 31 28.51 10.32 -17.31
CA ARG A 31 28.30 11.47 -16.41
C ARG A 31 27.66 10.99 -15.11
N GLU A 32 28.08 11.51 -13.99
CA GLU A 32 27.38 11.29 -12.74
C GLU A 32 26.06 12.09 -12.69
N PRO A 33 24.92 11.44 -12.34
CA PRO A 33 23.64 12.13 -12.25
C PRO A 33 23.65 13.16 -11.13
N SER A 34 23.33 14.41 -11.43
CA SER A 34 23.28 15.48 -10.45
C SER A 34 22.10 15.30 -9.49
N LYS A 35 22.40 15.12 -8.19
CA LYS A 35 21.37 15.00 -7.13
C LYS A 35 20.42 16.18 -7.08
N GLN A 36 20.91 17.38 -7.32
CA GLN A 36 20.08 18.61 -7.35
C GLN A 36 19.00 18.58 -8.40
N ARG A 37 19.18 17.83 -9.50
CA ARG A 37 18.21 17.75 -10.59
C ARG A 37 17.12 16.68 -10.35
N TYR A 38 17.47 15.51 -9.84
CA TYR A 38 16.48 14.42 -9.73
C TYR A 38 15.81 14.30 -8.35
N VAL A 39 16.47 14.76 -7.27
CA VAL A 39 15.93 14.64 -5.91
C VAL A 39 14.61 15.41 -5.72
N PRO A 40 14.41 16.62 -6.24
CA PRO A 40 13.12 17.29 -6.16
C PRO A 40 11.97 16.50 -6.81
N PHE A 41 12.25 15.83 -7.95
CA PHE A 41 11.27 14.98 -8.62
C PHE A 41 10.95 13.72 -7.81
N ILE A 42 11.92 13.17 -7.05
CA ILE A 42 11.65 12.07 -6.11
C ILE A 42 10.65 12.51 -5.03
N TYR A 43 10.87 13.67 -4.40
CA TYR A 43 9.92 14.18 -3.41
C TYR A 43 8.54 14.45 -4.01
N LEU A 44 8.50 15.02 -5.22
CA LEU A 44 7.26 15.22 -5.95
C LEU A 44 6.56 13.89 -6.24
N SER A 45 7.29 12.85 -6.66
CA SER A 45 6.72 11.53 -6.94
C SER A 45 6.12 10.87 -5.69
N VAL A 46 6.71 11.08 -4.50
CA VAL A 46 6.16 10.59 -3.24
C VAL A 46 4.82 11.28 -2.93
N ALA A 47 4.77 12.62 -3.01
CA ALA A 47 3.53 13.36 -2.80
C ALA A 47 2.46 12.97 -3.84
N TRP A 48 2.87 12.74 -5.07
CA TRP A 48 1.97 12.29 -6.14
C TRP A 48 1.44 10.88 -5.91
N ALA A 49 2.28 9.95 -5.42
CA ALA A 49 1.88 8.59 -5.05
C ALA A 49 0.81 8.59 -3.95
N VAL A 50 0.98 9.42 -2.91
CA VAL A 50 -0.03 9.60 -1.86
C VAL A 50 -1.35 10.09 -2.46
N SER A 51 -1.31 11.07 -3.38
CA SER A 51 -2.49 11.60 -4.05
C SER A 51 -3.25 10.53 -4.85
N ILE A 52 -2.55 9.65 -5.58
CA ILE A 52 -3.18 8.56 -6.33
C ILE A 52 -3.94 7.63 -5.39
N HIS A 53 -3.32 7.20 -4.28
CA HIS A 53 -3.96 6.31 -3.34
C HIS A 53 -5.23 6.92 -2.73
N LEU A 54 -5.21 8.22 -2.42
CA LEU A 54 -6.38 8.92 -1.92
C LEU A 54 -7.47 9.06 -2.98
N ILE A 55 -7.14 9.44 -4.21
CA ILE A 55 -8.10 9.56 -5.32
C ILE A 55 -8.76 8.19 -5.57
N THR A 56 -7.98 7.12 -5.63
CA THR A 56 -8.49 5.76 -5.84
C THR A 56 -9.39 5.32 -4.68
N ALA A 57 -9.00 5.59 -3.43
CA ALA A 57 -9.83 5.29 -2.27
C ALA A 57 -11.18 6.03 -2.30
N PHE A 58 -11.18 7.31 -2.65
CA PHE A 58 -12.43 8.08 -2.83
C PHE A 58 -13.27 7.58 -3.98
N LEU A 59 -12.66 7.10 -5.06
CA LEU A 59 -13.36 6.49 -6.17
C LEU A 59 -14.11 5.21 -5.73
N PHE A 60 -13.50 4.40 -4.88
CA PHE A 60 -14.13 3.21 -4.30
C PHE A 60 -15.17 3.53 -3.25
N ALA A 61 -14.99 4.58 -2.46
CA ALA A 61 -15.94 5.03 -1.45
C ALA A 61 -17.20 5.71 -2.04
N ALA A 62 -17.10 6.24 -3.25
CA ALA A 62 -18.19 7.01 -3.85
C ALA A 62 -19.47 6.21 -4.20
N PRO A 63 -19.45 4.92 -4.65
CA PRO A 63 -20.64 4.19 -4.99
C PRO A 63 -21.41 3.73 -3.75
N PRO A 64 -22.66 4.21 -3.53
CA PRO A 64 -23.48 3.79 -2.39
C PRO A 64 -23.91 2.32 -2.46
N SER A 65 -23.78 1.69 -3.63
CA SER A 65 -24.07 0.27 -3.85
C SER A 65 -23.05 -0.68 -3.22
N ARG A 66 -21.93 -0.14 -2.68
CA ARG A 66 -20.89 -0.91 -2.03
C ARG A 66 -20.69 -0.43 -0.59
N PRO A 67 -21.60 -0.77 0.32
CA PRO A 67 -21.62 -0.24 1.68
C PRO A 67 -20.30 -0.41 2.43
N LEU A 68 -19.68 -1.58 2.34
CA LEU A 68 -18.42 -1.88 3.04
C LEU A 68 -17.26 -0.93 2.68
N TRP A 69 -17.27 -0.36 1.48
CA TRP A 69 -16.22 0.55 1.02
C TRP A 69 -16.57 2.03 1.27
N ASN A 70 -17.80 2.32 1.65
CA ASN A 70 -18.24 3.67 2.01
C ASN A 70 -17.89 3.98 3.48
N SER A 71 -16.61 3.86 3.83
CA SER A 71 -16.09 4.18 5.16
C SER A 71 -15.16 5.39 5.08
N PRO A 72 -15.26 6.32 6.04
CA PRO A 72 -14.32 7.46 6.14
C PRO A 72 -12.88 7.02 6.36
N LEU A 73 -12.67 5.81 6.91
CA LEU A 73 -11.35 5.25 7.12
C LEU A 73 -10.73 4.63 5.85
N LEU A 74 -11.50 4.48 4.76
CA LEU A 74 -11.01 3.82 3.55
C LEU A 74 -9.77 4.51 2.98
N GLY A 75 -9.75 5.83 2.88
CA GLY A 75 -8.60 6.61 2.40
C GLY A 75 -7.33 6.38 3.22
N PRO A 76 -7.35 6.66 4.53
CA PRO A 76 -6.22 6.39 5.42
C PRO A 76 -5.77 4.92 5.42
N ARG A 77 -6.70 3.96 5.40
CA ARG A 77 -6.38 2.52 5.32
C ARG A 77 -5.72 2.14 4.01
N PHE A 78 -6.21 2.68 2.90
CA PHE A 78 -5.62 2.46 1.57
C PHE A 78 -4.17 2.91 1.55
N LEU A 79 -3.90 4.08 2.13
CA LEU A 79 -2.55 4.63 2.25
C LEU A 79 -1.67 3.78 3.18
N ALA A 80 -2.16 3.42 4.37
CA ALA A 80 -1.42 2.57 5.30
C ALA A 80 -1.11 1.19 4.68
N SER A 81 -2.07 0.61 3.94
CA SER A 81 -1.87 -0.64 3.20
C SER A 81 -0.79 -0.50 2.12
N ALA A 82 -0.75 0.62 1.38
CA ALA A 82 0.26 0.88 0.38
C ALA A 82 1.67 1.01 0.99
N PHE A 83 1.79 1.72 2.12
CA PHE A 83 3.05 1.82 2.87
C PHE A 83 3.45 0.51 3.57
N THR A 84 2.53 -0.43 3.74
CA THR A 84 2.85 -1.79 4.18
C THR A 84 3.33 -2.64 3.02
N ALA A 85 2.58 -2.71 1.93
CA ALA A 85 2.83 -3.61 0.81
C ALA A 85 4.02 -3.17 -0.06
N GLY A 86 4.15 -1.86 -0.35
CA GLY A 86 5.21 -1.33 -1.20
C GLY A 86 6.61 -1.60 -0.65
N PRO A 87 6.94 -1.13 0.56
CA PRO A 87 8.24 -1.38 1.16
C PRO A 87 8.49 -2.87 1.44
N ALA A 88 7.46 -3.66 1.83
CA ALA A 88 7.59 -5.10 1.99
C ALA A 88 8.00 -5.78 0.67
N PHE A 89 7.36 -5.42 -0.44
CA PHE A 89 7.74 -5.92 -1.77
C PHE A 89 9.17 -5.52 -2.13
N MET A 90 9.58 -4.30 -1.81
CA MET A 90 10.96 -3.84 -2.04
C MET A 90 11.98 -4.64 -1.22
N ILE A 91 11.67 -4.98 0.04
CA ILE A 91 12.53 -5.85 0.86
C ILE A 91 12.73 -7.20 0.20
N LEU A 92 11.63 -7.83 -0.27
CA LEU A 92 11.70 -9.12 -0.97
C LEU A 92 12.51 -9.02 -2.26
N LEU A 93 12.29 -7.97 -3.06
CA LEU A 93 13.03 -7.74 -4.30
C LEU A 93 14.52 -7.52 -4.04
N LEU A 94 14.87 -6.69 -3.06
CA LEU A 94 16.26 -6.45 -2.68
C LEU A 94 16.91 -7.72 -2.13
N GLY A 95 16.19 -8.49 -1.32
CA GLY A 95 16.64 -9.80 -0.85
C GLY A 95 16.91 -10.76 -2.01
N PHE A 96 16.01 -10.84 -2.98
CA PHE A 96 16.20 -11.64 -4.19
C PHE A 96 17.44 -11.18 -5.00
N ILE A 97 17.59 -9.87 -5.24
CA ILE A 97 18.76 -9.32 -5.94
C ILE A 97 20.04 -9.68 -5.20
N ARG A 98 20.05 -9.56 -3.86
CA ARG A 98 21.22 -9.91 -3.02
C ARG A 98 21.62 -11.38 -3.16
N THR A 99 20.64 -12.29 -3.32
CA THR A 99 20.93 -13.72 -3.48
C THR A 99 21.37 -14.11 -4.89
N GLN A 100 20.88 -13.42 -5.91
CA GLN A 100 21.16 -13.74 -7.31
C GLN A 100 22.33 -12.95 -7.91
N THR A 101 22.70 -11.84 -7.29
CA THR A 101 23.75 -10.96 -7.81
C THR A 101 24.78 -10.65 -6.73
N ARG A 102 25.95 -10.17 -7.15
CA ARG A 102 27.00 -9.66 -6.23
C ARG A 102 26.81 -8.17 -5.93
N TYR A 103 25.63 -7.61 -6.23
CA TYR A 103 25.39 -6.20 -6.00
C TYR A 103 25.30 -5.89 -4.49
N PRO A 104 26.08 -4.93 -3.97
CA PRO A 104 26.07 -4.60 -2.55
C PRO A 104 24.78 -3.86 -2.18
N ILE A 105 23.91 -4.52 -1.42
CA ILE A 105 22.68 -3.90 -0.89
C ILE A 105 22.94 -3.52 0.57
N SER A 106 22.63 -2.27 0.90
CA SER A 106 22.81 -1.74 2.25
C SER A 106 21.80 -2.32 3.23
N ASP A 107 22.27 -2.93 4.31
CA ASP A 107 21.40 -3.42 5.39
C ASP A 107 20.64 -2.28 6.07
N ILE A 108 21.19 -1.06 6.09
CA ILE A 108 20.51 0.14 6.57
C ILE A 108 19.27 0.47 5.73
N ALA A 109 19.34 0.28 4.41
CA ALA A 109 18.18 0.51 3.54
C ALA A 109 17.07 -0.50 3.81
N ILE A 110 17.41 -1.78 3.98
CA ILE A 110 16.46 -2.84 4.32
C ILE A 110 15.82 -2.58 5.69
N SER A 111 16.61 -2.22 6.70
CA SER A 111 16.11 -1.91 8.05
C SER A 111 15.15 -0.71 8.05
N LYS A 112 15.46 0.35 7.30
CA LYS A 112 14.56 1.50 7.16
C LYS A 112 13.24 1.12 6.49
N LEU A 113 13.28 0.30 5.43
CA LEU A 113 12.08 -0.22 4.78
C LEU A 113 11.26 -1.08 5.74
N ALA A 114 11.92 -1.96 6.51
CA ALA A 114 11.27 -2.79 7.52
C ALA A 114 10.57 -1.94 8.59
N THR A 115 11.22 -0.89 9.09
CA THR A 115 10.64 0.03 10.05
C THR A 115 9.37 0.71 9.49
N VAL A 116 9.44 1.22 8.26
CA VAL A 116 8.27 1.83 7.60
C VAL A 116 7.14 0.82 7.45
N THR A 117 7.46 -0.40 6.98
CA THR A 117 6.47 -1.49 6.85
C THR A 117 5.81 -1.81 8.18
N THR A 118 6.60 -1.95 9.24
CA THR A 118 6.11 -2.30 10.59
C THR A 118 5.14 -1.24 11.13
N VAL A 119 5.53 0.03 11.06
CA VAL A 119 4.67 1.12 11.54
C VAL A 119 3.38 1.22 10.72
N ALA A 120 3.49 1.13 9.39
CA ALA A 120 2.33 1.18 8.51
C ALA A 120 1.39 -0.02 8.72
N ALA A 121 1.92 -1.22 8.94
CA ALA A 121 1.14 -2.41 9.23
C ALA A 121 0.37 -2.29 10.55
N GLN A 122 1.00 -1.76 11.60
CA GLN A 122 0.33 -1.51 12.88
C GLN A 122 -0.84 -0.52 12.72
N ILE A 123 -0.59 0.61 12.04
CA ILE A 123 -1.62 1.62 11.76
C ILE A 123 -2.78 0.98 10.98
N ASN A 124 -2.47 0.21 9.94
CA ASN A 124 -3.48 -0.48 9.13
C ASN A 124 -4.32 -1.48 9.94
N LEU A 125 -3.68 -2.27 10.82
CA LEU A 125 -4.40 -3.21 11.70
C LEU A 125 -5.30 -2.50 12.72
N VAL A 126 -4.84 -1.40 13.32
CA VAL A 126 -5.66 -0.62 14.26
C VAL A 126 -6.89 -0.04 13.54
N MET A 127 -6.70 0.51 12.34
CA MET A 127 -7.82 1.03 11.54
C MET A 127 -8.78 -0.08 11.10
N LEU A 128 -8.25 -1.23 10.68
CA LEU A 128 -9.07 -2.40 10.31
C LEU A 128 -9.91 -2.86 11.50
N PHE A 129 -9.29 -2.99 12.67
CA PHE A 129 -9.99 -3.41 13.88
C PHE A 129 -11.08 -2.41 14.29
N SER A 130 -10.78 -1.11 14.25
CA SER A 130 -11.74 -0.06 14.55
C SER A 130 -12.95 -0.09 13.60
N ASP A 131 -12.69 -0.27 12.32
CA ASP A 131 -13.72 -0.39 11.27
C ASP A 131 -14.62 -1.61 11.52
N LEU A 132 -14.03 -2.78 11.80
CA LEU A 132 -14.77 -4.00 12.10
C LEU A 132 -15.60 -3.89 13.38
N VAL A 133 -15.07 -3.29 14.45
CA VAL A 133 -15.85 -3.05 15.68
C VAL A 133 -17.08 -2.19 15.38
N PHE A 134 -16.91 -1.14 14.58
CA PHE A 134 -18.02 -0.28 14.18
C PHE A 134 -19.05 -1.06 13.34
N GLU A 135 -18.60 -1.81 12.33
CA GLU A 135 -19.46 -2.56 11.42
C GLU A 135 -20.26 -3.67 12.13
N PHE A 136 -19.67 -4.36 13.10
CA PHE A 136 -20.36 -5.43 13.84
C PHE A 136 -21.26 -4.93 14.95
N ARG A 137 -21.01 -3.72 15.46
CA ARG A 137 -21.80 -3.16 16.57
C ARG A 137 -23.18 -2.65 16.12
N PHE A 138 -23.27 -2.11 14.91
CA PHE A 138 -24.49 -1.49 14.43
C PHE A 138 -25.16 -2.34 13.33
N PRO A 139 -26.49 -2.58 13.40
CA PRO A 139 -27.23 -3.33 12.38
C PRO A 139 -27.47 -2.46 11.15
N THR A 140 -26.43 -2.16 10.41
CA THR A 140 -26.47 -1.37 9.17
C THR A 140 -26.29 -2.26 7.95
N HIS A 141 -26.55 -1.73 6.74
CA HIS A 141 -26.20 -2.42 5.50
C HIS A 141 -24.70 -2.69 5.36
N HIS A 142 -23.87 -1.87 5.98
CA HIS A 142 -22.42 -2.11 6.11
C HIS A 142 -22.15 -3.36 6.94
N GLY A 143 -22.77 -3.46 8.12
CA GLY A 143 -22.63 -4.62 9.00
C GLY A 143 -23.08 -5.93 8.35
N LEU A 144 -24.09 -5.94 7.48
CA LEU A 144 -24.48 -7.11 6.70
C LEU A 144 -23.38 -7.53 5.73
N SER A 145 -22.74 -6.57 5.04
CA SER A 145 -21.64 -6.84 4.13
C SER A 145 -20.41 -7.39 4.87
N ALA A 146 -20.10 -6.85 6.04
CA ALA A 146 -19.03 -7.36 6.90
C ALA A 146 -19.34 -8.81 7.36
N ARG A 147 -20.58 -9.08 7.81
CA ARG A 147 -21.00 -10.43 8.21
C ARG A 147 -20.91 -11.43 7.07
N TYR A 148 -21.30 -11.05 5.86
CA TYR A 148 -21.15 -11.87 4.67
C TYR A 148 -19.70 -12.27 4.43
N LEU A 149 -18.78 -11.32 4.51
CA LEU A 149 -17.35 -11.57 4.26
C LEU A 149 -16.71 -12.45 5.35
N PHE A 150 -17.11 -12.27 6.61
CA PHE A 150 -16.47 -12.97 7.74
C PHE A 150 -17.12 -14.29 8.13
N PHE A 151 -18.43 -14.42 7.92
CA PHE A 151 -19.22 -15.58 8.39
C PHE A 151 -20.02 -16.26 7.29
N GLY A 152 -20.15 -15.62 6.11
CA GLY A 152 -21.04 -16.07 5.05
C GLY A 152 -22.50 -15.69 5.30
N LEU A 153 -23.34 -15.85 4.30
CA LEU A 153 -24.80 -15.72 4.38
C LEU A 153 -25.45 -16.93 3.67
N GLY A 154 -26.11 -17.79 4.44
CA GLY A 154 -26.68 -19.04 3.92
C GLY A 154 -25.61 -19.95 3.31
N GLU A 155 -25.81 -20.35 2.05
CA GLU A 155 -24.87 -21.20 1.31
C GLU A 155 -23.68 -20.42 0.66
N HIS A 156 -23.62 -19.09 0.86
CA HIS A 156 -22.61 -18.23 0.22
C HIS A 156 -21.48 -17.90 1.22
N ASP A 157 -20.48 -18.77 1.29
CA ASP A 157 -19.32 -18.63 2.19
C ASP A 157 -17.95 -18.66 1.50
N ALA A 158 -17.94 -18.70 0.17
CA ALA A 158 -16.73 -18.87 -0.62
C ALA A 158 -15.61 -17.85 -0.33
N LEU A 159 -15.94 -16.65 0.15
CA LEU A 159 -14.96 -15.60 0.49
C LEU A 159 -14.44 -15.71 1.93
N VAL A 160 -15.15 -16.41 2.82
CA VAL A 160 -14.83 -16.50 4.25
C VAL A 160 -13.41 -17.03 4.51
N PRO A 161 -12.98 -18.17 3.92
CA PRO A 161 -11.63 -18.67 4.16
C PRO A 161 -10.55 -17.70 3.72
N TRP A 162 -10.75 -17.02 2.59
CA TRP A 162 -9.79 -16.06 2.06
C TRP A 162 -9.64 -14.83 2.94
N ILE A 163 -10.73 -14.26 3.43
CA ILE A 163 -10.72 -13.10 4.32
C ILE A 163 -10.07 -13.44 5.65
N ARG A 164 -10.45 -14.57 6.26
CA ARG A 164 -9.85 -15.00 7.52
C ARG A 164 -8.36 -15.28 7.39
N THR A 165 -7.95 -15.97 6.34
CA THR A 165 -6.54 -16.25 6.06
C THR A 165 -5.76 -14.95 5.81
N GLY A 166 -6.30 -14.02 5.02
CA GLY A 166 -5.65 -12.73 4.76
C GLY A 166 -5.42 -11.91 6.03
N ILE A 167 -6.42 -11.86 6.92
CA ILE A 167 -6.29 -11.16 8.22
C ILE A 167 -5.30 -11.87 9.13
N ALA A 168 -5.37 -13.20 9.23
CA ALA A 168 -4.44 -13.97 10.05
C ALA A 168 -2.98 -13.75 9.59
N LEU A 169 -2.72 -13.81 8.29
CA LEU A 169 -1.40 -13.53 7.72
C LEU A 169 -0.94 -12.10 7.99
N ASN A 170 -1.84 -11.13 7.89
CA ASN A 170 -1.52 -9.72 8.17
C ASN A 170 -1.13 -9.52 9.65
N VAL A 171 -1.87 -10.12 10.58
CA VAL A 171 -1.55 -10.09 12.01
C VAL A 171 -0.22 -10.78 12.29
N ILE A 172 0.00 -11.99 11.76
CA ILE A 172 1.25 -12.74 11.95
C ILE A 172 2.43 -11.94 11.40
N ALA A 173 2.33 -11.41 10.18
CA ALA A 173 3.38 -10.62 9.57
C ALA A 173 3.72 -9.37 10.40
N THR A 174 2.68 -8.68 10.91
CA THR A 174 2.89 -7.50 11.76
C THR A 174 3.60 -7.86 13.06
N VAL A 175 3.19 -8.94 13.73
CA VAL A 175 3.83 -9.41 14.96
C VAL A 175 5.28 -9.83 14.71
N VAL A 176 5.55 -10.55 13.64
CA VAL A 176 6.92 -10.95 13.27
C VAL A 176 7.81 -9.73 13.02
N LEU A 177 7.30 -8.74 12.28
CA LEU A 177 8.03 -7.49 12.01
C LEU A 177 8.25 -6.64 13.28
N MET A 178 7.41 -6.77 14.31
CA MET A 178 7.63 -6.09 15.60
C MET A 178 8.73 -6.75 16.43
N ILE A 179 8.88 -8.07 16.31
CA ILE A 179 9.88 -8.83 17.09
C ILE A 179 11.26 -8.76 16.41
N HIS A 180 11.27 -8.75 15.08
CA HIS A 180 12.47 -8.73 14.25
C HIS A 180 12.41 -7.60 13.21
N PRO A 181 12.57 -6.33 13.63
CA PRO A 181 12.50 -5.16 12.74
C PRO A 181 13.69 -5.06 11.78
#